data_ce3f293dd8e7b0ba980f497c62d1a388
#
_entry.id   ce3f293dd8e7b0ba980f497c62d1a388
#
_cell.length_a   1.000
_cell.length_b   1.000
_cell.length_c   1.000
_cell.angle_alpha   90.00
_cell.angle_beta   90.00
_cell.angle_gamma   90.00
#
_symmetry.space_group_name_H-M   'P 1'
#
loop_
_entity.id
_entity.type
_entity.pdbx_description
1 polymer ?
#
loop_
_entity_poly.entity_id
_entity_poly.type
_entity_poly.pdbx_seq_one_letter_code
_entity_poly.pdbx_strand_id
1 'polypeptide(L)'
;MRILTPSKRVFLTLTMFTLAYNIHAQDQNLTLNQDPKFDQLLNDKRKINTSINTNDTYKIQIFSGKSEEAKKTLSDFKREYSNIDGTIIFNTPNYKVMVGNFKTRIEAERNLAEIKKKYKSVFLIKPSK
;
A
#
# COMPACT_ATOMS: atom_id res chain seq x y z
N MET A 1 -60.96 4.53 17.20
CA MET A 1 -59.71 4.05 17.83
C MET A 1 -60.00 2.82 18.67
N ARG A 2 -59.55 1.63 18.27
CA ARG A 2 -59.76 0.41 19.04
C ARG A 2 -58.70 0.38 20.16
N ILE A 3 -59.17 0.68 21.38
CA ILE A 3 -58.35 0.62 22.59
C ILE A 3 -58.13 -0.86 22.94
N LEU A 4 -56.86 -1.34 22.87
CA LEU A 4 -56.51 -2.71 23.29
C LEU A 4 -56.95 -2.96 24.74
N THR A 5 -57.52 -4.13 24.98
CA THR A 5 -57.92 -4.58 26.34
C THR A 5 -56.69 -4.63 27.26
N PRO A 6 -56.84 -4.35 28.57
CA PRO A 6 -55.72 -4.23 29.50
C PRO A 6 -54.80 -5.46 29.52
N SER A 7 -55.36 -6.67 29.37
CA SER A 7 -54.58 -7.91 29.30
C SER A 7 -53.63 -7.99 28.11
N LYS A 8 -54.05 -7.48 26.94
CA LYS A 8 -53.19 -7.42 25.73
C LYS A 8 -52.07 -6.38 25.83
N ARG A 9 -52.31 -5.29 26.59
CA ARG A 9 -51.25 -4.28 26.86
C ARG A 9 -50.18 -4.83 27.78
N VAL A 10 -50.55 -5.57 28.82
CA VAL A 10 -49.60 -6.22 29.74
C VAL A 10 -48.79 -7.27 29.02
N PHE A 11 -49.38 -8.04 28.12
CA PHE A 11 -48.68 -9.03 27.33
C PHE A 11 -47.67 -8.38 26.35
N LEU A 12 -48.05 -7.27 25.71
CA LEU A 12 -47.20 -6.54 24.81
C LEU A 12 -46.00 -5.89 25.50
N THR A 13 -46.20 -5.34 26.70
CA THR A 13 -45.11 -4.76 27.50
C THR A 13 -44.18 -5.83 28.06
N LEU A 14 -44.71 -7.00 28.43
CA LEU A 14 -43.88 -8.12 28.92
C LEU A 14 -43.01 -8.68 27.80
N THR A 15 -43.52 -8.81 26.55
CA THR A 15 -42.73 -9.27 25.41
C THR A 15 -41.67 -8.25 25.00
N MET A 16 -41.94 -6.95 25.13
CA MET A 16 -40.92 -5.92 24.86
C MET A 16 -39.77 -5.95 25.89
N PHE A 17 -40.10 -6.27 27.14
CA PHE A 17 -39.10 -6.33 28.21
C PHE A 17 -38.18 -7.55 28.09
N THR A 18 -38.66 -8.68 27.58
CA THR A 18 -37.84 -9.88 27.35
C THR A 18 -36.90 -9.73 26.15
N LEU A 19 -37.23 -8.91 25.15
CA LEU A 19 -36.36 -8.64 24.02
C LEU A 19 -35.17 -7.73 24.35
N ALA A 20 -35.28 -6.91 25.41
CA ALA A 20 -34.23 -5.99 25.83
C ALA A 20 -33.03 -6.68 26.51
N TYR A 21 -33.20 -7.90 27.03
CA TYR A 21 -32.11 -8.60 27.73
C TYR A 21 -31.14 -9.39 26.86
N ASN A 22 -31.35 -9.42 25.52
CA ASN A 22 -30.49 -10.19 24.62
C ASN A 22 -29.45 -9.34 23.91
N ILE A 23 -29.27 -8.07 24.27
CA ILE A 23 -28.19 -7.26 23.75
C ILE A 23 -26.96 -7.43 24.66
N HIS A 24 -26.44 -8.63 24.73
CA HIS A 24 -25.04 -8.81 25.06
C HIS A 24 -24.26 -8.52 23.78
N ALA A 25 -23.75 -7.30 23.67
CA ALA A 25 -22.65 -7.01 22.79
C ALA A 25 -21.54 -8.01 23.14
N GLN A 26 -21.26 -8.91 22.21
CA GLN A 26 -20.12 -9.79 22.32
C GLN A 26 -18.89 -8.88 22.24
N ASP A 27 -18.34 -8.52 23.40
CA ASP A 27 -16.93 -8.17 23.52
C ASP A 27 -16.14 -9.41 23.10
N GLN A 28 -16.01 -9.61 21.81
CA GLN A 28 -15.00 -10.47 21.28
C GLN A 28 -13.67 -9.76 21.55
N ASN A 29 -13.11 -10.02 22.73
CA ASN A 29 -11.69 -9.96 22.93
C ASN A 29 -11.08 -10.95 21.92
N LEU A 30 -10.92 -10.48 20.69
CA LEU A 30 -10.05 -11.08 19.70
C LEU A 30 -8.63 -10.95 20.28
N THR A 31 -8.30 -11.86 21.21
CA THR A 31 -6.91 -12.19 21.48
C THR A 31 -6.38 -12.81 20.20
N LEU A 32 -5.98 -11.93 19.28
CA LEU A 32 -5.19 -12.32 18.12
C LEU A 32 -3.91 -12.92 18.71
N ASN A 33 -3.91 -14.24 18.90
CA ASN A 33 -2.69 -14.96 19.25
C ASN A 33 -1.81 -14.97 18.01
N GLN A 34 -1.21 -13.80 17.73
CA GLN A 34 -0.27 -13.64 16.64
C GLN A 34 0.99 -14.40 17.01
N ASP A 35 1.43 -15.26 16.11
CA ASP A 35 2.71 -15.94 16.20
C ASP A 35 3.81 -14.86 16.46
N PRO A 36 4.63 -14.99 17.52
CA PRO A 36 5.70 -14.04 17.80
C PRO A 36 6.65 -13.83 16.62
N LYS A 37 6.68 -14.75 15.68
CA LYS A 37 7.39 -14.65 14.42
C LYS A 37 6.80 -13.58 13.48
N PHE A 38 5.50 -13.34 13.58
CA PHE A 38 4.82 -12.29 12.80
C PHE A 38 5.21 -10.89 13.31
N ASP A 39 5.29 -10.71 14.62
CA ASP A 39 5.73 -9.44 15.21
C ASP A 39 7.21 -9.15 14.90
N GLN A 40 8.04 -10.18 14.86
CA GLN A 40 9.43 -10.03 14.40
C GLN A 40 9.48 -9.58 12.94
N LEU A 41 8.72 -10.22 12.05
CA LEU A 41 8.67 -9.86 10.63
C LEU A 41 8.14 -8.43 10.42
N LEU A 42 7.14 -8.00 11.20
CA LEU A 42 6.63 -6.62 11.14
C LEU A 42 7.69 -5.61 11.61
N ASN A 43 8.41 -5.92 12.67
CA ASN A 43 9.46 -5.06 13.20
C ASN A 43 10.67 -4.99 12.24
N ASP A 44 11.04 -6.11 11.63
CA ASP A 44 12.09 -6.15 10.62
C ASP A 44 11.67 -5.36 9.36
N LYS A 45 10.42 -5.50 8.94
CA LYS A 45 9.88 -4.70 7.84
C LYS A 45 9.87 -3.20 8.17
N ARG A 46 9.53 -2.81 9.40
CA ARG A 46 9.58 -1.41 9.85
C ARG A 46 11.01 -0.88 9.86
N LYS A 47 11.99 -1.65 10.37
CA LYS A 47 13.40 -1.28 10.36
C LYS A 47 13.94 -1.13 8.95
N ILE A 48 13.64 -2.06 8.07
CA ILE A 48 14.03 -2.03 6.66
C ILE A 48 13.39 -0.82 5.96
N ASN A 49 12.09 -0.56 6.16
CA ASN A 49 11.42 0.60 5.55
C ASN A 49 11.95 1.95 6.06
N THR A 50 12.40 2.03 7.31
CA THR A 50 13.02 3.26 7.85
C THR A 50 14.46 3.45 7.35
N SER A 51 15.20 2.38 7.12
CA SER A 51 16.55 2.44 6.56
C SER A 51 16.57 2.65 5.05
N ILE A 52 15.53 2.20 4.34
CA ILE A 52 15.29 2.52 2.94
C ILE A 52 14.49 3.83 2.88
N ASN A 53 15.14 4.94 3.18
CA ASN A 53 14.61 6.27 2.86
C ASN A 53 14.62 6.44 1.32
N THR A 54 13.72 5.71 0.67
CA THR A 54 13.56 5.76 -0.79
C THR A 54 13.11 7.14 -1.27
N ASN A 55 12.75 8.01 -0.33
CA ASN A 55 12.25 9.35 -0.61
C ASN A 55 13.34 10.42 -0.68
N ASP A 56 14.55 10.16 -0.14
CA ASP A 56 15.63 11.15 -0.09
C ASP A 56 16.55 11.13 -1.32
N THR A 57 16.23 10.31 -2.33
CA THR A 57 17.07 10.16 -3.52
C THR A 57 16.31 10.47 -4.78
N TYR A 58 17.04 10.93 -5.80
CA TYR A 58 16.51 11.12 -7.14
C TYR A 58 16.33 9.77 -7.83
N LYS A 59 15.19 9.58 -8.47
CA LYS A 59 14.88 8.39 -9.27
C LYS A 59 14.44 8.80 -10.66
N ILE A 60 14.59 7.89 -11.60
CA ILE A 60 14.19 8.10 -12.98
C ILE A 60 13.05 7.14 -13.28
N GLN A 61 11.87 7.67 -13.64
CA GLN A 61 10.77 6.86 -14.16
C GLN A 61 11.01 6.61 -15.64
N ILE A 62 11.04 5.34 -16.06
CA ILE A 62 11.26 4.96 -17.46
C ILE A 62 10.00 4.39 -18.13
N PHE A 63 8.99 4.00 -17.35
CA PHE A 63 7.75 3.43 -17.85
C PHE A 63 6.59 3.68 -16.90
N SER A 64 5.38 3.77 -17.46
CA SER A 64 4.12 3.74 -16.72
C SER A 64 3.04 3.08 -17.57
N GLY A 65 2.39 2.03 -17.03
CA GLY A 65 1.37 1.27 -17.75
C GLY A 65 1.01 -0.05 -17.08
N LYS A 66 0.73 -1.08 -17.88
CA LYS A 66 0.30 -2.39 -17.40
C LYS A 66 1.43 -3.17 -16.71
N SER A 67 1.05 -4.08 -15.81
CA SER A 67 1.99 -4.89 -15.02
C SER A 67 2.98 -5.70 -15.87
N GLU A 68 2.50 -6.36 -16.91
CA GLU A 68 3.33 -7.24 -17.75
C GLU A 68 4.38 -6.43 -18.54
N GLU A 69 3.97 -5.29 -19.08
CA GLU A 69 4.87 -4.38 -19.78
C GLU A 69 5.90 -3.75 -18.84
N ALA A 70 5.49 -3.45 -17.60
CA ALA A 70 6.41 -2.93 -16.58
C ALA A 70 7.48 -3.97 -16.20
N LYS A 71 7.08 -5.24 -16.01
CA LYS A 71 8.02 -6.34 -15.74
C LYS A 71 9.01 -6.53 -16.88
N LYS A 72 8.51 -6.55 -18.11
CA LYS A 72 9.35 -6.66 -19.31
C LYS A 72 10.33 -5.49 -19.41
N THR A 73 9.85 -4.27 -19.28
CA THR A 73 10.69 -3.05 -19.33
C THR A 73 11.78 -3.08 -18.26
N LEU A 74 11.46 -3.49 -17.03
CA LEU A 74 12.45 -3.62 -15.96
C LEU A 74 13.50 -4.70 -16.27
N SER A 75 13.08 -5.84 -16.81
CA SER A 75 13.98 -6.93 -17.18
C SER A 75 14.94 -6.50 -18.29
N ASP A 76 14.42 -5.83 -19.32
CA ASP A 76 15.22 -5.32 -20.43
C ASP A 76 16.20 -4.23 -19.97
N PHE A 77 15.75 -3.33 -19.07
CA PHE A 77 16.59 -2.32 -18.46
C PHE A 77 17.75 -2.92 -17.66
N LYS A 78 17.48 -3.89 -16.77
CA LYS A 78 18.51 -4.54 -15.95
C LYS A 78 19.55 -5.30 -16.76
N ARG A 79 19.16 -5.80 -17.92
CA ARG A 79 20.08 -6.50 -18.83
C ARG A 79 21.07 -5.53 -19.47
N GLU A 80 20.63 -4.31 -19.72
CA GLU A 80 21.45 -3.28 -20.37
C GLU A 80 22.24 -2.43 -19.37
N TYR A 81 21.59 -2.04 -18.28
CA TYR A 81 22.14 -1.19 -17.21
C TYR A 81 22.29 -1.98 -15.93
N SER A 82 23.20 -2.97 -15.91
CA SER A 82 23.37 -3.87 -14.74
C SER A 82 23.85 -3.16 -13.46
N ASN A 83 24.42 -1.97 -13.60
CA ASN A 83 24.93 -1.13 -12.51
C ASN A 83 23.89 -0.18 -11.92
N ILE A 84 22.69 -0.11 -12.50
CA ILE A 84 21.61 0.76 -12.03
C ILE A 84 20.46 -0.10 -11.52
N ASP A 85 20.11 0.05 -10.24
CA ASP A 85 18.97 -0.64 -9.65
C ASP A 85 17.65 -0.13 -10.21
N GLY A 86 16.67 -1.04 -10.28
CA GLY A 86 15.33 -0.69 -10.72
C GLY A 86 14.26 -1.45 -9.94
N THR A 87 13.12 -0.81 -9.76
CA THR A 87 11.96 -1.37 -9.07
C THR A 87 10.67 -1.01 -9.78
N ILE A 88 9.63 -1.82 -9.54
CA ILE A 88 8.27 -1.55 -10.01
C ILE A 88 7.45 -1.07 -8.83
N ILE A 89 6.76 0.05 -8.99
CA ILE A 89 5.87 0.63 -8.00
C ILE A 89 4.46 0.63 -8.58
N PHE A 90 3.50 0.08 -7.82
CA PHE A 90 2.09 0.21 -8.18
C PHE A 90 1.56 1.56 -7.71
N ASN A 91 1.05 2.33 -8.64
CA ASN A 91 0.40 3.61 -8.39
C ASN A 91 -0.90 3.63 -9.20
N THR A 92 -1.99 3.29 -8.53
CA THR A 92 -3.32 3.09 -9.11
C THR A 92 -3.67 4.13 -10.18
N PRO A 93 -4.07 3.73 -11.40
CA PRO A 93 -4.25 2.35 -11.86
C PRO A 93 -3.02 1.71 -12.52
N ASN A 94 -1.88 2.39 -12.58
CA ASN A 94 -0.72 2.01 -13.37
C ASN A 94 0.45 1.48 -12.54
N TYR A 95 1.27 0.64 -13.18
CA TYR A 95 2.58 0.24 -12.68
C TYR A 95 3.65 1.17 -13.26
N LYS A 96 4.52 1.68 -12.41
CA LYS A 96 5.64 2.56 -12.79
C LYS A 96 6.95 1.83 -12.58
N VAL A 97 7.83 1.90 -13.57
CA VAL A 97 9.20 1.41 -13.44
C VAL A 97 10.10 2.58 -13.07
N MET A 98 10.68 2.49 -11.87
CA MET A 98 11.62 3.47 -11.33
C MET A 98 13.02 2.87 -11.33
N VAL A 99 13.98 3.63 -11.81
CA VAL A 99 15.38 3.19 -11.85
C VAL A 99 16.32 4.23 -11.24
N GLY A 100 17.41 3.74 -10.69
CA GLY A 100 18.41 4.54 -10.01
C GLY A 100 18.02 4.96 -8.59
N ASN A 101 19.05 5.33 -7.86
CA ASN A 101 18.96 5.79 -6.47
C ASN A 101 20.03 6.85 -6.25
N PHE A 102 19.91 7.96 -6.99
CA PHE A 102 20.95 8.96 -7.09
C PHE A 102 20.86 9.96 -5.93
N LYS A 103 21.98 10.21 -5.28
CA LYS A 103 22.04 11.13 -4.14
C LYS A 103 22.02 12.60 -4.59
N THR A 104 22.52 12.88 -5.77
CA THR A 104 22.63 14.24 -6.29
C THR A 104 21.81 14.42 -7.58
N ARG A 105 21.29 15.64 -7.78
CA ARG A 105 20.55 15.98 -8.98
C ARG A 105 21.42 15.87 -10.23
N ILE A 106 22.68 16.26 -10.15
CA ILE A 106 23.62 16.25 -11.28
C ILE A 106 23.87 14.83 -11.79
N GLU A 107 24.05 13.90 -10.85
CA GLU A 107 24.21 12.48 -11.18
C GLU A 107 22.96 11.92 -11.86
N ALA A 108 21.79 12.24 -11.30
CA ALA A 108 20.52 11.82 -11.85
C ALA A 108 20.25 12.38 -13.25
N GLU A 109 20.57 13.66 -13.50
CA GLU A 109 20.41 14.29 -14.82
C GLU A 109 21.38 13.72 -15.86
N ARG A 110 22.61 13.36 -15.47
CA ARG A 110 23.57 12.69 -16.35
C ARG A 110 23.02 11.34 -16.82
N ASN A 111 22.59 10.50 -15.88
CA ASN A 111 22.01 9.20 -16.21
C ASN A 111 20.69 9.34 -16.98
N LEU A 112 19.87 10.36 -16.66
CA LEU A 112 18.66 10.67 -17.40
C LEU A 112 18.95 10.93 -18.88
N ALA A 113 20.00 11.69 -19.18
CA ALA A 113 20.39 12.02 -20.56
C ALA A 113 20.78 10.76 -21.36
N GLU A 114 21.44 9.80 -20.71
CA GLU A 114 21.79 8.53 -21.34
C GLU A 114 20.55 7.64 -21.56
N ILE A 115 19.71 7.49 -20.54
CA ILE A 115 18.51 6.66 -20.60
C ILE A 115 17.50 7.21 -21.62
N LYS A 116 17.39 8.53 -21.78
CA LYS A 116 16.54 9.19 -22.79
C LYS A 116 16.87 8.81 -24.22
N LYS A 117 18.08 8.39 -24.52
CA LYS A 117 18.45 7.97 -25.88
C LYS A 117 17.65 6.74 -26.33
N LYS A 118 17.22 5.91 -25.39
CA LYS A 118 16.52 4.66 -25.68
C LYS A 118 15.06 4.65 -25.23
N TYR A 119 14.76 5.23 -24.09
CA TYR A 119 13.41 5.28 -23.51
C TYR A 119 12.78 6.65 -23.79
N LYS A 120 11.60 6.67 -24.47
CA LYS A 120 10.96 7.92 -24.91
C LYS A 120 10.26 8.70 -23.80
N SER A 121 9.71 7.99 -22.79
CA SER A 121 8.93 8.59 -21.69
C SER A 121 9.69 8.52 -20.37
N VAL A 122 10.72 9.34 -20.24
CA VAL A 122 11.61 9.32 -19.07
C VAL A 122 11.46 10.61 -18.28
N PHE A 123 11.23 10.49 -16.96
CA PHE A 123 11.04 11.61 -16.05
C PHE A 123 11.93 11.49 -14.82
N LEU A 124 12.51 12.61 -14.41
CA LEU A 124 13.24 12.70 -13.15
C LEU A 124 12.24 12.90 -12.01
N ILE A 125 12.27 12.02 -11.03
CA ILE A 125 11.50 12.10 -9.79
C ILE A 125 12.42 12.68 -8.71
N LYS A 126 11.97 13.79 -8.13
CA LYS A 126 12.68 14.43 -7.03
C LYS A 126 12.39 13.70 -5.71
N PRO A 127 13.31 13.75 -4.73
CA PRO A 127 13.01 13.32 -3.38
C PRO A 127 11.83 14.11 -2.82
N SER A 128 10.91 13.41 -2.14
CA SER A 128 9.90 14.08 -1.33
C SER A 128 10.51 14.44 0.02
N LYS A 129 10.57 15.72 0.31
CA LYS A 129 10.90 16.19 1.66
C LYS A 129 9.80 15.84 2.64
#